data_6ecbf4b91454beb9651b623943c57fe5
#
_entry.id   6ecbf4b91454beb9651b623943c57fe5
#
_cell.length_a   1.000
_cell.length_b   1.000
_cell.length_c   1.000
_cell.angle_alpha   90.00
_cell.angle_beta   90.00
_cell.angle_gamma   90.00
#
_symmetry.space_group_name_H-M   'P 1'
#
loop_
_entity.id
_entity.type
_entity.pdbx_description
1 polymer ?
#
loop_
_entity_poly.entity_id
_entity_poly.type
_entity_poly.pdbx_seq_one_letter_code
_entity_poly.pdbx_strand_id
1 'polypeptide(L)'
;MIQRTDSYGYVEFIRGKYSVHNYQYIKNIVDEMTMCEKHNILTKTFDDLWSSLWGEYSGIQYRGEEQVSKNKFLHMKNGVEMSSGVKYNLETLISSSTTSWETAEWGFPKGRRNHQEKDLDCGFREFEEETGYNKLTLKQIHNVIPYEEIFIGSNIKSYKNKYYLSYMSRDTIQKNEYQKSEVKNMKWLSYKECMDIIRPYNVEKKNIITSVNNTLHNFMLCDVL
;
A
#
# COMPACT_ATOMS: atom_id res chain seq x y z
N MET A 1 -1.34 -3.33 -12.81
CA MET A 1 -1.62 -2.77 -11.47
C MET A 1 -1.98 -3.89 -10.51
N ILE A 2 -1.56 -3.79 -9.27
CA ILE A 2 -1.96 -4.67 -8.17
C ILE A 2 -2.85 -3.91 -7.19
N GLN A 3 -3.80 -4.62 -6.58
CA GLN A 3 -4.65 -4.13 -5.50
C GLN A 3 -4.14 -4.72 -4.19
N ARG A 4 -3.92 -3.88 -3.20
CA ARG A 4 -3.55 -4.36 -1.86
C ARG A 4 -4.67 -5.18 -1.22
N THR A 5 -4.30 -6.12 -0.36
CA THR A 5 -5.26 -6.86 0.47
C THR A 5 -5.88 -5.93 1.50
N ASP A 6 -5.04 -5.16 2.19
CA ASP A 6 -5.44 -4.20 3.21
C ASP A 6 -4.94 -2.80 2.85
N SER A 7 -5.73 -1.76 3.21
CA SER A 7 -5.34 -0.37 2.99
C SER A 7 -4.14 0.01 3.84
N TYR A 8 -3.35 0.99 3.37
CA TYR A 8 -2.23 1.51 4.17
C TYR A 8 -2.69 2.05 5.51
N GLY A 9 -3.80 2.79 5.53
CA GLY A 9 -4.36 3.35 6.75
C GLY A 9 -4.77 2.26 7.76
N TYR A 10 -5.38 1.16 7.28
CA TYR A 10 -5.77 0.06 8.16
C TYR A 10 -4.56 -0.64 8.79
N VAL A 11 -3.57 -1.00 7.98
CA VAL A 11 -2.33 -1.63 8.48
C VAL A 11 -1.62 -0.73 9.49
N GLU A 12 -1.52 0.57 9.21
CA GLU A 12 -0.87 1.52 10.09
C GLU A 12 -1.64 1.73 11.41
N PHE A 13 -2.97 1.75 11.32
CA PHE A 13 -3.85 1.86 12.47
C PHE A 13 -3.69 0.65 13.40
N ILE A 14 -3.78 -0.58 12.88
CA ILE A 14 -3.64 -1.80 13.69
C ILE A 14 -2.23 -1.90 14.29
N ARG A 15 -1.18 -1.46 13.59
CA ARG A 15 0.19 -1.40 14.12
C ARG A 15 0.40 -0.33 15.19
N GLY A 16 -0.54 0.54 15.41
CA GLY A 16 -0.45 1.58 16.46
C GLY A 16 0.73 2.56 16.25
N LYS A 17 1.14 2.82 15.00
CA LYS A 17 2.27 3.72 14.67
C LYS A 17 1.92 5.20 14.74
N TYR A 18 1.10 5.57 15.71
CA TYR A 18 0.63 6.95 15.93
C TYR A 18 0.58 7.28 17.43
N SER A 19 0.51 8.57 17.72
CA SER A 19 0.11 9.06 19.06
C SER A 19 -1.40 9.18 19.12
N VAL A 20 -2.02 8.64 20.17
CA VAL A 20 -3.48 8.76 20.40
C VAL A 20 -3.92 10.22 20.57
N HIS A 21 -3.03 11.14 20.89
CA HIS A 21 -3.33 12.58 20.98
C HIS A 21 -3.20 13.32 19.65
N ASN A 22 -2.76 12.66 18.57
CA ASN A 22 -2.69 13.25 17.23
C ASN A 22 -3.96 12.91 16.43
N TYR A 23 -5.08 13.53 16.82
CA TYR A 23 -6.39 13.28 16.21
C TYR A 23 -6.41 13.46 14.70
N GLN A 24 -5.80 14.53 14.17
CA GLN A 24 -5.82 14.80 12.73
C GLN A 24 -5.09 13.70 11.95
N TYR A 25 -3.96 13.23 12.46
CA TYR A 25 -3.22 12.14 11.82
C TYR A 25 -4.02 10.83 11.82
N ILE A 26 -4.64 10.48 12.97
CA ILE A 26 -5.47 9.27 13.06
C ILE A 26 -6.68 9.37 12.13
N LYS A 27 -7.31 10.56 12.05
CA LYS A 27 -8.40 10.80 11.11
C LYS A 27 -7.97 10.57 9.66
N ASN A 28 -6.79 11.05 9.25
CA ASN A 28 -6.24 10.84 7.92
C ASN A 28 -6.05 9.34 7.63
N ILE A 29 -5.51 8.57 8.60
CA ILE A 29 -5.38 7.11 8.49
C ILE A 29 -6.75 6.45 8.29
N VAL A 30 -7.76 6.86 9.05
CA VAL A 30 -9.13 6.34 8.94
C VAL A 30 -9.76 6.71 7.60
N ASP A 31 -9.48 7.90 7.08
CA ASP A 31 -9.98 8.34 5.76
C ASP A 31 -9.36 7.53 4.60
N GLU A 32 -8.23 6.86 4.81
CA GLU A 32 -7.65 5.93 3.83
C GLU A 32 -8.28 4.52 3.86
N MET A 33 -8.97 4.15 4.93
CA MET A 33 -9.54 2.82 5.10
C MET A 33 -10.74 2.56 4.21
N THR A 34 -10.95 1.30 3.88
CA THR A 34 -12.20 0.84 3.25
C THR A 34 -13.35 0.82 4.24
N MET A 35 -14.59 0.81 3.72
CA MET A 35 -15.78 0.69 4.55
C MET A 35 -15.80 -0.61 5.37
N CYS A 36 -15.33 -1.70 4.78
CA CYS A 36 -15.23 -2.99 5.47
C CYS A 36 -14.22 -2.93 6.64
N GLU A 37 -13.05 -2.30 6.46
CA GLU A 37 -12.05 -2.13 7.50
C GLU A 37 -12.55 -1.25 8.64
N LYS A 38 -13.22 -0.14 8.32
CA LYS A 38 -13.88 0.74 9.32
C LYS A 38 -14.91 -0.03 10.14
N HIS A 39 -15.73 -0.84 9.49
CA HIS A 39 -16.71 -1.71 10.16
C HIS A 39 -16.01 -2.75 11.06
N ASN A 40 -14.96 -3.39 10.58
CA ASN A 40 -14.20 -4.37 11.35
C ASN A 40 -13.60 -3.78 12.63
N ILE A 41 -13.05 -2.55 12.57
CA ILE A 41 -12.51 -1.84 13.75
C ILE A 41 -13.58 -1.63 14.84
N LEU A 42 -14.82 -1.38 14.44
CA LEU A 42 -15.92 -1.17 15.41
C LEU A 42 -16.43 -2.48 16.00
N THR A 43 -16.43 -3.56 15.24
CA THR A 43 -17.15 -4.80 15.58
C THR A 43 -16.26 -5.92 16.10
N LYS A 44 -14.99 -5.96 15.70
CA LYS A 44 -14.07 -7.03 16.07
C LYS A 44 -13.22 -6.69 17.30
N THR A 45 -12.65 -7.72 17.91
CA THR A 45 -11.63 -7.53 18.94
C THR A 45 -10.28 -7.15 18.31
N PHE A 46 -9.39 -6.54 19.08
CA PHE A 46 -8.04 -6.25 18.59
C PHE A 46 -7.29 -7.52 18.17
N ASP A 47 -7.46 -8.59 18.92
CA ASP A 47 -6.76 -9.86 18.68
C ASP A 47 -7.22 -10.49 17.35
N ASP A 48 -8.51 -10.41 17.02
CA ASP A 48 -9.04 -10.84 15.72
C ASP A 48 -8.48 -9.99 14.57
N LEU A 49 -8.40 -8.66 14.75
CA LEU A 49 -7.87 -7.74 13.75
C LEU A 49 -6.38 -7.98 13.53
N TRP A 50 -5.63 -8.19 14.61
CA TRP A 50 -4.19 -8.48 14.56
C TRP A 50 -3.91 -9.82 13.87
N SER A 51 -4.60 -10.88 14.28
CA SER A 51 -4.47 -12.21 13.69
C SER A 51 -4.86 -12.24 12.20
N SER A 52 -5.86 -11.44 11.81
CA SER A 52 -6.27 -11.30 10.40
C SER A 52 -5.16 -10.73 9.51
N LEU A 53 -4.32 -9.82 10.03
CA LEU A 53 -3.23 -9.19 9.27
C LEU A 53 -1.97 -10.03 9.22
N TRP A 54 -1.60 -10.70 10.33
CA TRP A 54 -0.29 -11.37 10.45
C TRP A 54 -0.38 -12.87 10.72
N GLY A 55 -1.59 -13.45 10.75
CA GLY A 55 -1.80 -14.84 11.11
C GLY A 55 -1.67 -15.09 12.61
N GLU A 56 -1.97 -16.31 13.04
CA GLU A 56 -1.92 -16.72 14.46
C GLU A 56 -0.50 -16.71 15.04
N TYR A 57 0.51 -16.84 14.18
CA TYR A 57 1.93 -16.87 14.57
C TYR A 57 2.66 -15.62 14.03
N SER A 58 2.29 -14.47 14.52
CA SER A 58 3.08 -13.26 14.24
C SER A 58 4.52 -13.46 14.69
N GLY A 59 5.48 -13.24 13.76
CA GLY A 59 6.91 -13.46 14.03
C GLY A 59 7.39 -12.68 15.26
N ILE A 60 8.47 -13.14 15.87
CA ILE A 60 9.08 -12.56 17.09
C ILE A 60 9.23 -11.03 16.99
N GLN A 61 9.48 -10.52 15.79
CA GLN A 61 9.63 -9.08 15.50
C GLN A 61 8.36 -8.24 15.77
N TYR A 62 7.16 -8.85 15.74
CA TYR A 62 5.89 -8.15 15.93
C TYR A 62 5.34 -8.25 17.36
N ARG A 63 5.83 -9.18 18.18
CA ARG A 63 5.31 -9.40 19.55
C ARG A 63 5.44 -8.16 20.45
N GLY A 64 6.54 -7.39 20.29
CA GLY A 64 6.72 -6.14 21.04
C GLY A 64 5.78 -5.02 20.57
N GLU A 65 5.38 -5.02 19.30
CA GLU A 65 4.44 -4.03 18.75
C GLU A 65 2.99 -4.34 19.14
N GLU A 66 2.61 -5.61 19.18
CA GLU A 66 1.24 -6.08 19.43
C GLU A 66 0.66 -5.53 20.73
N GLN A 67 1.35 -5.71 21.85
CA GLN A 67 0.84 -5.25 23.15
C GLN A 67 0.71 -3.73 23.22
N VAL A 68 1.65 -2.98 22.65
CA VAL A 68 1.60 -1.52 22.59
C VAL A 68 0.42 -1.07 21.73
N SER A 69 0.22 -1.71 20.60
CA SER A 69 -0.89 -1.42 19.67
C SER A 69 -2.24 -1.75 20.28
N LYS A 70 -2.34 -2.89 20.97
CA LYS A 70 -3.55 -3.29 21.70
C LYS A 70 -3.93 -2.27 22.76
N ASN A 71 -2.97 -1.80 23.54
CA ASN A 71 -3.22 -0.79 24.57
C ASN A 71 -3.73 0.52 23.96
N LYS A 72 -3.17 0.96 22.82
CA LYS A 72 -3.65 2.16 22.11
C LYS A 72 -5.06 1.98 21.55
N PHE A 73 -5.34 0.82 20.96
CA PHE A 73 -6.66 0.49 20.44
C PHE A 73 -7.72 0.52 21.55
N LEU A 74 -7.44 -0.13 22.68
CA LEU A 74 -8.35 -0.13 23.85
C LEU A 74 -8.52 1.25 24.45
N HIS A 75 -7.44 2.05 24.51
CA HIS A 75 -7.52 3.44 24.95
C HIS A 75 -8.47 4.26 24.06
N MET A 76 -8.35 4.14 22.73
CA MET A 76 -9.28 4.83 21.82
C MET A 76 -10.71 4.28 21.89
N LYS A 77 -10.88 2.99 22.13
CA LYS A 77 -12.21 2.39 22.32
C LYS A 77 -12.91 2.96 23.56
N ASN A 78 -12.16 3.15 24.65
CA ASN A 78 -12.68 3.69 25.91
C ASN A 78 -12.83 5.23 25.91
N GLY A 79 -12.21 5.91 24.97
CA GLY A 79 -12.23 7.36 24.81
C GLY A 79 -10.92 8.04 25.21
N VAL A 80 -10.48 8.94 24.36
CA VAL A 80 -9.27 9.76 24.54
C VAL A 80 -9.67 11.19 24.82
N GLU A 81 -9.11 11.79 25.85
CA GLU A 81 -9.26 13.20 26.15
C GLU A 81 -8.05 13.98 25.63
N MET A 82 -8.32 14.96 24.78
CA MET A 82 -7.32 15.85 24.20
C MET A 82 -6.98 16.98 25.18
N SER A 83 -5.79 17.55 25.03
CA SER A 83 -5.37 18.74 25.80
C SER A 83 -6.33 19.93 25.68
N SER A 84 -7.11 19.99 24.61
CA SER A 84 -8.17 20.98 24.37
C SER A 84 -9.48 20.70 25.12
N GLY A 85 -9.56 19.59 25.89
CA GLY A 85 -10.80 19.14 26.55
C GLY A 85 -11.77 18.39 25.62
N VAL A 86 -11.46 18.26 24.35
CA VAL A 86 -12.27 17.48 23.39
C VAL A 86 -12.04 16.00 23.65
N LYS A 87 -13.13 15.22 23.71
CA LYS A 87 -13.08 13.75 23.83
C LYS A 87 -13.47 13.11 22.51
N TYR A 88 -12.79 12.03 22.15
CA TYR A 88 -13.16 11.19 21.02
C TYR A 88 -12.94 9.71 21.32
N ASN A 89 -13.62 8.84 20.61
CA ASN A 89 -13.45 7.39 20.65
C ASN A 89 -13.44 6.82 19.21
N LEU A 90 -13.35 5.50 19.06
CA LEU A 90 -13.35 4.85 17.76
C LEU A 90 -14.62 5.14 16.96
N GLU A 91 -15.78 5.15 17.61
CA GLU A 91 -17.08 5.39 16.94
C GLU A 91 -17.15 6.81 16.39
N THR A 92 -16.83 7.82 17.20
CA THR A 92 -16.84 9.22 16.78
C THR A 92 -15.77 9.49 15.71
N LEU A 93 -14.61 8.86 15.80
CA LEU A 93 -13.53 8.97 14.83
C LEU A 93 -13.97 8.42 13.46
N ILE A 94 -14.52 7.21 13.43
CA ILE A 94 -14.96 6.57 12.19
C ILE A 94 -16.18 7.29 11.60
N SER A 95 -17.12 7.72 12.42
CA SER A 95 -18.29 8.50 11.99
C SER A 95 -17.90 9.86 11.40
N SER A 96 -16.77 10.43 11.82
CA SER A 96 -16.25 11.69 11.27
C SER A 96 -15.56 11.52 9.89
N SER A 97 -15.33 10.29 9.47
CA SER A 97 -14.71 10.02 8.18
C SER A 97 -15.65 10.34 7.02
N THR A 98 -15.13 11.03 6.01
CA THR A 98 -15.88 11.46 4.83
C THR A 98 -15.68 10.56 3.61
N THR A 99 -14.85 9.51 3.73
CA THR A 99 -14.51 8.61 2.64
C THR A 99 -15.27 7.29 2.72
N SER A 100 -15.59 6.73 1.56
CA SER A 100 -16.35 5.49 1.40
C SER A 100 -15.68 4.52 0.42
N TRP A 101 -14.36 4.27 0.62
CA TRP A 101 -13.63 3.37 -0.25
C TRP A 101 -14.15 1.94 -0.14
N GLU A 102 -14.49 1.33 -1.27
CA GLU A 102 -14.90 -0.07 -1.33
C GLU A 102 -13.72 -1.03 -1.33
N THR A 103 -12.58 -0.57 -1.87
CA THR A 103 -11.39 -1.39 -2.05
C THR A 103 -10.13 -0.69 -1.52
N ALA A 104 -9.14 -1.48 -1.09
CA ALA A 104 -7.82 -0.97 -0.79
C ALA A 104 -7.13 -0.39 -2.04
N GLU A 105 -6.01 0.29 -1.84
CA GLU A 105 -5.31 1.03 -2.88
C GLU A 105 -4.79 0.12 -4.00
N TRP A 106 -4.84 0.67 -5.22
CA TRP A 106 -4.15 0.14 -6.39
C TRP A 106 -2.81 0.84 -6.59
N GLY A 107 -1.81 0.06 -6.99
CA GLY A 107 -0.46 0.57 -7.23
C GLY A 107 0.36 -0.31 -8.17
N PHE A 108 1.64 0.00 -8.27
CA PHE A 108 2.60 -0.83 -8.99
C PHE A 108 3.17 -1.89 -8.06
N PRO A 109 3.61 -3.05 -8.58
CA PRO A 109 4.41 -4.00 -7.83
C PRO A 109 5.67 -3.33 -7.29
N LYS A 110 5.91 -3.44 -5.98
CA LYS A 110 7.05 -2.78 -5.33
C LYS A 110 7.29 -3.32 -3.93
N GLY A 111 8.54 -3.35 -3.53
CA GLY A 111 8.91 -3.65 -2.17
C GLY A 111 10.27 -3.11 -1.78
N ARG A 112 10.78 -3.56 -0.66
CA ARG A 112 12.07 -3.12 -0.11
C ARG A 112 13.19 -4.00 -0.61
N ARG A 113 14.34 -3.35 -0.90
CA ARG A 113 15.56 -4.09 -1.21
C ARG A 113 16.00 -4.94 -0.03
N ASN A 114 16.43 -6.15 -0.33
CA ASN A 114 17.18 -6.97 0.58
C ASN A 114 18.61 -6.41 0.77
N HIS A 115 19.31 -6.93 1.78
CA HIS A 115 20.70 -6.52 1.99
C HIS A 115 21.55 -6.81 0.73
N GLN A 116 22.29 -5.81 0.25
CA GLN A 116 23.14 -5.84 -0.95
C GLN A 116 22.42 -6.11 -2.30
N GLU A 117 21.08 -6.17 -2.34
CA GLU A 117 20.32 -6.32 -3.58
C GLU A 117 20.39 -5.03 -4.41
N LYS A 118 20.51 -5.15 -5.74
CA LYS A 118 20.42 -4.00 -6.64
C LYS A 118 18.98 -3.55 -6.82
N ASP A 119 18.76 -2.26 -7.11
CA ASP A 119 17.42 -1.69 -7.29
C ASP A 119 16.59 -2.44 -8.34
N LEU A 120 17.19 -2.78 -9.48
CA LEU A 120 16.51 -3.50 -10.57
C LEU A 120 16.16 -4.95 -10.20
N ASP A 121 17.09 -5.65 -9.55
CA ASP A 121 16.88 -7.03 -9.11
C ASP A 121 15.73 -7.10 -8.10
N CYS A 122 15.66 -6.13 -7.19
CA CYS A 122 14.53 -5.93 -6.28
C CYS A 122 13.23 -5.74 -7.07
N GLY A 123 13.21 -4.85 -8.05
CA GLY A 123 12.02 -4.61 -8.87
C GLY A 123 11.51 -5.88 -9.57
N PHE A 124 12.41 -6.70 -10.09
CA PHE A 124 12.05 -7.97 -10.75
C PHE A 124 11.58 -9.03 -9.73
N ARG A 125 12.21 -9.12 -8.56
CA ARG A 125 11.79 -10.05 -7.50
C ARG A 125 10.40 -9.67 -6.99
N GLU A 126 10.17 -8.41 -6.64
CA GLU A 126 8.87 -7.92 -6.15
C GLU A 126 7.76 -8.08 -7.19
N PHE A 127 8.08 -7.84 -8.49
CA PHE A 127 7.15 -8.11 -9.57
C PHE A 127 6.73 -9.59 -9.58
N GLU A 128 7.69 -10.52 -9.48
CA GLU A 128 7.42 -11.96 -9.47
C GLU A 128 6.60 -12.38 -8.24
N GLU A 129 6.97 -11.89 -7.05
CA GLU A 129 6.28 -12.20 -5.78
C GLU A 129 4.84 -11.67 -5.76
N GLU A 130 4.63 -10.42 -6.17
CA GLU A 130 3.33 -9.75 -6.09
C GLU A 130 2.41 -10.07 -7.28
N THR A 131 2.94 -10.53 -8.41
CA THR A 131 2.13 -10.83 -9.61
C THR A 131 2.07 -12.31 -9.96
N GLY A 132 3.02 -13.12 -9.49
CA GLY A 132 3.19 -14.52 -9.89
C GLY A 132 3.74 -14.72 -11.30
N TYR A 133 3.99 -13.66 -12.06
CA TYR A 133 4.63 -13.79 -13.38
C TYR A 133 6.13 -13.99 -13.21
N ASN A 134 6.68 -14.92 -14.00
CA ASN A 134 8.12 -15.17 -13.97
C ASN A 134 8.89 -13.93 -14.44
N LYS A 135 9.81 -13.44 -13.63
CA LYS A 135 10.67 -12.29 -13.94
C LYS A 135 11.50 -12.45 -15.21
N LEU A 136 11.79 -13.68 -15.63
CA LEU A 136 12.51 -13.96 -16.87
C LEU A 136 11.70 -13.62 -18.13
N THR A 137 10.38 -13.42 -18.00
CA THR A 137 9.53 -12.97 -19.11
C THR A 137 9.57 -11.46 -19.31
N LEU A 138 10.15 -10.73 -18.37
CA LEU A 138 10.29 -9.27 -18.45
C LEU A 138 11.53 -8.90 -19.30
N LYS A 139 11.34 -7.99 -20.23
CA LYS A 139 12.41 -7.32 -20.96
C LYS A 139 12.50 -5.88 -20.49
N GLN A 140 13.61 -5.53 -19.84
CA GLN A 140 13.83 -4.16 -19.38
C GLN A 140 13.98 -3.21 -20.57
N ILE A 141 13.35 -2.04 -20.50
CA ILE A 141 13.58 -0.95 -21.44
C ILE A 141 14.79 -0.14 -20.94
N HIS A 142 15.89 -0.15 -21.71
CA HIS A 142 17.18 0.38 -21.28
C HIS A 142 17.40 1.86 -21.58
N ASN A 143 16.71 2.41 -22.56
CA ASN A 143 16.81 3.82 -22.93
C ASN A 143 15.86 4.75 -22.19
N VAL A 144 15.24 4.24 -21.11
CA VAL A 144 14.38 5.01 -20.23
C VAL A 144 14.96 4.98 -18.82
N ILE A 145 15.21 6.16 -18.23
CA ILE A 145 15.63 6.25 -16.83
C ILE A 145 14.47 5.84 -15.91
N PRO A 146 14.74 5.23 -14.74
CA PRO A 146 13.70 4.88 -13.79
C PRO A 146 12.88 6.09 -13.36
N TYR A 147 11.56 5.92 -13.28
CA TYR A 147 10.68 6.93 -12.71
C TYR A 147 10.81 6.93 -11.18
N GLU A 148 10.82 8.11 -10.58
CA GLU A 148 10.98 8.26 -9.14
C GLU A 148 9.71 8.82 -8.50
N GLU A 149 9.24 8.15 -7.45
CA GLU A 149 8.18 8.62 -6.57
C GLU A 149 8.83 9.00 -5.23
N ILE A 150 8.76 10.28 -4.87
CA ILE A 150 9.31 10.78 -3.61
C ILE A 150 8.16 11.27 -2.75
N PHE A 151 8.05 10.74 -1.54
CA PHE A 151 6.99 11.13 -0.60
C PHE A 151 7.49 11.09 0.85
N ILE A 152 6.79 11.80 1.70
CA ILE A 152 7.03 11.76 3.15
C ILE A 152 6.04 10.77 3.76
N GLY A 153 6.56 9.74 4.40
CA GLY A 153 5.73 8.76 5.12
C GLY A 153 5.15 9.35 6.41
N SER A 154 4.20 8.64 6.99
CA SER A 154 3.57 8.97 8.26
C SER A 154 4.55 9.12 9.43
N ASN A 155 5.69 8.43 9.37
CA ASN A 155 6.78 8.53 10.33
C ASN A 155 7.72 9.73 10.10
N ILE A 156 7.33 10.68 9.24
CA ILE A 156 8.09 11.90 8.88
C ILE A 156 9.43 11.59 8.19
N LYS A 157 9.60 10.38 7.67
CA LYS A 157 10.77 10.00 6.85
C LYS A 157 10.47 10.18 5.38
N SER A 158 11.45 10.67 4.63
CA SER A 158 11.39 10.70 3.17
C SER A 158 11.62 9.31 2.61
N TYR A 159 10.79 8.92 1.68
CA TYR A 159 10.89 7.66 0.93
C TYR A 159 11.03 7.97 -0.54
N LYS A 160 11.78 7.10 -1.22
CA LYS A 160 11.94 7.15 -2.67
C LYS A 160 11.72 5.75 -3.24
N ASN A 161 10.70 5.62 -4.08
CA ASN A 161 10.50 4.43 -4.91
C ASN A 161 11.05 4.70 -6.31
N LYS A 162 11.71 3.70 -6.90
CA LYS A 162 12.14 3.71 -8.30
C LYS A 162 11.36 2.68 -9.09
N TYR A 163 10.77 3.09 -10.19
CA TYR A 163 10.00 2.23 -11.09
C TYR A 163 10.71 2.08 -12.42
N TYR A 164 10.94 0.84 -12.81
CA TYR A 164 11.58 0.47 -14.06
C TYR A 164 10.50 0.14 -15.09
N LEU A 165 10.66 0.62 -16.31
CA LEU A 165 9.80 0.25 -17.43
C LEU A 165 10.28 -1.06 -18.02
N SER A 166 9.38 -2.02 -18.18
CA SER A 166 9.65 -3.31 -18.77
C SER A 166 8.52 -3.72 -19.73
N TYR A 167 8.88 -4.46 -20.76
CA TYR A 167 7.95 -5.08 -21.68
C TYR A 167 7.73 -6.55 -21.32
N MET A 168 6.51 -7.02 -21.51
CA MET A 168 6.15 -8.44 -21.38
C MET A 168 5.21 -8.81 -22.52
N SER A 169 5.53 -9.92 -23.24
CA SER A 169 4.66 -10.41 -24.31
C SER A 169 3.38 -11.03 -23.76
N ARG A 170 2.27 -10.83 -24.45
CA ARG A 170 0.98 -11.46 -24.10
C ARG A 170 1.07 -12.99 -24.09
N ASP A 171 1.87 -13.56 -24.96
CA ASP A 171 2.03 -15.02 -25.09
C ASP A 171 2.73 -15.65 -23.88
N THR A 172 3.42 -14.84 -23.06
CA THR A 172 4.10 -15.28 -21.86
C THR A 172 3.28 -15.15 -20.59
N ILE A 173 2.04 -14.65 -20.70
CA ILE A 173 1.13 -14.45 -19.57
C ILE A 173 0.62 -15.83 -19.09
N GLN A 174 1.31 -16.41 -18.13
CA GLN A 174 0.85 -17.59 -17.39
C GLN A 174 0.28 -17.13 -16.05
N LYS A 175 -0.87 -17.69 -15.65
CA LYS A 175 -1.44 -17.45 -14.32
C LYS A 175 -0.67 -18.29 -13.32
N ASN A 176 0.25 -17.68 -12.63
CA ASN A 176 0.93 -18.27 -11.47
C ASN A 176 0.26 -17.80 -10.18
N GLU A 177 0.52 -18.51 -9.11
CA GLU A 177 0.13 -18.05 -7.77
C GLU A 177 1.00 -16.86 -7.38
N TYR A 178 0.38 -15.85 -6.79
CA TYR A 178 1.02 -14.67 -6.23
C TYR A 178 0.76 -14.56 -4.73
N GLN A 179 1.48 -13.70 -4.06
CA GLN A 179 1.41 -13.52 -2.61
C GLN A 179 0.08 -12.89 -2.17
N LYS A 180 -0.93 -13.74 -1.93
CA LYS A 180 -2.30 -13.34 -1.56
C LYS A 180 -2.40 -12.58 -0.23
N SER A 181 -1.39 -12.71 0.63
CA SER A 181 -1.31 -11.94 1.89
C SER A 181 -1.14 -10.44 1.65
N GLU A 182 -0.49 -10.04 0.57
CA GLU A 182 -0.24 -8.62 0.26
C GLU A 182 -1.08 -8.12 -0.93
N VAL A 183 -1.35 -9.00 -1.89
CA VAL A 183 -2.05 -8.66 -3.12
C VAL A 183 -3.39 -9.39 -3.19
N LYS A 184 -4.49 -8.64 -3.17
CA LYS A 184 -5.85 -9.16 -3.30
C LYS A 184 -6.23 -9.42 -4.75
N ASN A 185 -5.80 -8.54 -5.65
CA ASN A 185 -6.17 -8.60 -7.06
C ASN A 185 -5.07 -7.99 -7.96
N MET A 186 -5.07 -8.39 -9.22
CA MET A 186 -4.17 -7.87 -10.23
C MET A 186 -4.90 -7.66 -11.54
N LYS A 187 -4.59 -6.57 -12.25
CA LYS A 187 -5.18 -6.24 -13.57
C LYS A 187 -4.13 -5.62 -14.49
N TRP A 188 -4.21 -5.99 -15.75
CA TRP A 188 -3.63 -5.22 -16.84
C TRP A 188 -4.62 -4.12 -17.20
N LEU A 189 -4.17 -2.88 -17.23
CA LEU A 189 -5.00 -1.69 -17.37
C LEU A 189 -4.40 -0.76 -18.41
N SER A 190 -5.24 -0.12 -19.19
CA SER A 190 -4.87 1.01 -20.04
C SER A 190 -4.52 2.24 -19.20
N TYR A 191 -3.90 3.25 -19.82
CA TYR A 191 -3.61 4.54 -19.18
C TYR A 191 -4.84 5.13 -18.48
N LYS A 192 -5.97 5.20 -19.20
CA LYS A 192 -7.22 5.76 -18.67
C LYS A 192 -7.71 4.99 -17.45
N GLU A 193 -7.77 3.67 -17.53
CA GLU A 193 -8.20 2.82 -16.41
C GLU A 193 -7.27 2.94 -15.20
N CYS A 194 -5.95 3.10 -15.42
CA CYS A 194 -5.01 3.38 -14.33
C CYS A 194 -5.31 4.72 -13.65
N MET A 195 -5.59 5.77 -14.43
CA MET A 195 -5.93 7.10 -13.89
C MET A 195 -7.23 7.10 -13.11
N ASP A 196 -8.20 6.26 -13.50
CA ASP A 196 -9.49 6.14 -12.83
C ASP A 196 -9.38 5.33 -11.53
N ILE A 197 -8.57 4.26 -11.51
CA ILE A 197 -8.50 3.34 -10.36
C ILE A 197 -7.55 3.80 -9.25
N ILE A 198 -6.54 4.62 -9.58
CA ILE A 198 -5.63 5.21 -8.59
C ILE A 198 -6.41 6.29 -7.81
N ARG A 199 -6.38 6.19 -6.48
CA ARG A 199 -7.07 7.14 -5.61
C ARG A 199 -6.64 8.58 -5.88
N PRO A 200 -7.56 9.57 -5.84
CA PRO A 200 -7.28 10.96 -6.23
C PRO A 200 -6.11 11.62 -5.49
N TYR A 201 -5.89 11.25 -4.23
CA TYR A 201 -4.81 11.82 -3.44
C TYR A 201 -3.41 11.27 -3.76
N ASN A 202 -3.32 10.15 -4.52
CA ASN A 202 -2.04 9.59 -4.97
C ASN A 202 -1.54 10.30 -6.25
N VAL A 203 -1.28 11.59 -6.13
CA VAL A 203 -0.88 12.45 -7.26
C VAL A 203 0.44 11.99 -7.88
N GLU A 204 1.40 11.57 -7.07
CA GLU A 204 2.71 11.09 -7.52
C GLU A 204 2.59 9.89 -8.44
N LYS A 205 1.73 8.91 -8.09
CA LYS A 205 1.48 7.73 -8.94
C LYS A 205 0.81 8.11 -10.26
N LYS A 206 -0.14 9.05 -10.23
CA LYS A 206 -0.80 9.56 -11.44
C LYS A 206 0.20 10.28 -12.36
N ASN A 207 1.12 11.04 -11.79
CA ASN A 207 2.19 11.71 -12.54
C ASN A 207 3.13 10.68 -13.21
N ILE A 208 3.48 9.60 -12.50
CA ILE A 208 4.29 8.51 -13.09
C ILE A 208 3.57 7.88 -14.28
N ILE A 209 2.30 7.50 -14.12
CA ILE A 209 1.53 6.90 -15.23
C ILE A 209 1.43 7.85 -16.43
N THR A 210 1.23 9.15 -16.17
CA THR A 210 1.21 10.16 -17.23
C THR A 210 2.58 10.24 -17.93
N SER A 211 3.67 10.25 -17.18
CA SER A 211 5.02 10.27 -17.74
C SER A 211 5.32 9.01 -18.55
N VAL A 212 4.93 7.84 -18.05
CA VAL A 212 5.06 6.56 -18.79
C VAL A 212 4.26 6.63 -20.10
N ASN A 213 3.00 7.07 -20.04
CA ASN A 213 2.16 7.19 -21.24
C ASN A 213 2.79 8.13 -22.28
N ASN A 214 3.33 9.27 -21.86
CA ASN A 214 4.02 10.20 -22.75
C ASN A 214 5.29 9.57 -23.36
N THR A 215 6.05 8.81 -22.57
CA THR A 215 7.23 8.10 -23.06
C THR A 215 6.86 7.07 -24.12
N LEU A 216 5.79 6.29 -23.89
CA LEU A 216 5.31 5.28 -24.85
C LEU A 216 4.84 5.87 -26.17
N HIS A 217 4.31 7.10 -26.17
CA HIS A 217 3.81 7.75 -27.39
C HIS A 217 4.89 8.53 -28.15
N ASN A 218 5.89 9.06 -27.47
CA ASN A 218 6.81 10.03 -28.07
C ASN A 218 8.21 9.46 -28.38
N PHE A 219 8.53 8.26 -27.86
CA PHE A 219 9.88 7.72 -28.00
C PHE A 219 9.85 6.27 -28.49
N MET A 220 10.86 5.92 -29.29
CA MET A 220 11.14 4.52 -29.62
C MET A 220 11.80 3.86 -28.41
N LEU A 221 11.22 2.75 -27.97
CA LEU A 221 11.72 1.99 -26.83
C LEU A 221 12.71 0.92 -27.29
N CYS A 222 13.80 0.76 -26.55
CA CYS A 222 14.80 -0.25 -26.81
C CYS A 222 14.88 -1.24 -25.65
N ASP A 223 14.61 -2.50 -25.91
CA ASP A 223 14.95 -3.61 -25.03
C ASP A 223 16.34 -4.18 -25.42
N VAL A 224 16.97 -4.91 -24.52
CA VAL A 224 18.13 -5.74 -24.87
C VAL A 224 17.61 -7.03 -25.47
N LEU A 225 18.01 -7.28 -26.70
CA LEU A 225 17.81 -8.55 -27.40
C LEU A 225 18.55 -9.69 -26.71
#